data_a4b56243371b5456df5c85b2772bd3c1
#
_entry.id   a4b56243371b5456df5c85b2772bd3c1
#
_cell.length_a   1.000
_cell.length_b   1.000
_cell.length_c   1.000
_cell.angle_alpha   90.00
_cell.angle_beta   90.00
_cell.angle_gamma   90.00
#
_symmetry.space_group_name_H-M   'P 1'
#
loop_
_entity.id
_entity.type
_entity.pdbx_description
1 polymer ?
#
loop_
_entity_poly.entity_id
_entity_poly.type
_entity_poly.pdbx_seq_one_letter_code
_entity_poly.pdbx_strand_id
1 'polypeptide(L)'
;MVRVPMPPSRRAKIFSMFDALKGLKEALAAQEHIPEPRRYLAEDAIEELNRKLTSLRKGQVATVVYAMSVEEVIENVRRRFNWYNPKPVRRVEIPKPNGKTRPLGIPTIWDRVIQQCILQILEPICEAKFLPNSKGFRPNKSAEDAIASFMYNINRRHMTWVVDVDIKGFFDNVDHTKLMRLVWKMGIHDKQLLVIIRKMLKAPIQMPDGRIEYPEKGTPQGGILSPLLANIYLHELDVWLASQWERMPTKHEYKEPPGRNGEPTRSKACRALRKNSRLKEIHHVRYADDFKIVCSNRDEAERIYLATQMWLKEELKLDISPEKSQITNLTVDYTEFLGFKIKAVLKKSKWIGVSYIADKAMKRIYGMLATQINKIGKHADLESRNKDIAKYNAMVMGVHNYYHVATGVYNSLSTISLRILRKLYTKTRTSGFAKTCSKPAICIPAAYRETKQIRYIGDYPVLPIGYCQTKNAVQQKNNHHPYAEENRHQLVAIQISKMWHSRTAWADRIAFAVNCISRYAAQQGKCAITGRFLMMDEAEGHHITPRYKGGTDDYENIVILSPEIHLLIKVTKQPLIYQMLSELKLNKKQLKKLNDLRSKYGTAVIV
;
A
#
# COMPACT_ATOMS: atom_id res chain seq x y z
N MET A 1 8.51 -42.82 -27.64
CA MET A 1 7.37 -41.94 -27.32
C MET A 1 7.47 -40.67 -28.14
N VAL A 2 6.62 -40.51 -29.14
CA VAL A 2 6.61 -39.37 -30.06
C VAL A 2 6.08 -38.15 -29.28
N ARG A 3 6.84 -37.06 -29.25
CA ARG A 3 6.43 -35.80 -28.64
C ARG A 3 5.30 -35.18 -29.47
N VAL A 4 4.08 -35.17 -28.93
CA VAL A 4 2.95 -34.43 -29.51
C VAL A 4 3.15 -32.95 -29.28
N PRO A 5 3.16 -32.10 -30.32
CA PRO A 5 3.27 -30.65 -30.16
C PRO A 5 2.05 -30.07 -29.47
N MET A 6 2.25 -29.10 -28.60
CA MET A 6 1.18 -28.42 -27.85
C MET A 6 0.23 -27.70 -28.82
N PRO A 7 -1.11 -27.82 -28.65
CA PRO A 7 -2.07 -27.20 -29.54
C PRO A 7 -1.94 -25.67 -29.60
N PRO A 8 -2.23 -25.04 -30.76
CA PRO A 8 -2.11 -23.56 -30.91
C PRO A 8 -2.90 -22.74 -29.91
N SER A 9 -4.06 -23.24 -29.45
CA SER A 9 -4.90 -22.58 -28.43
C SER A 9 -4.22 -22.49 -27.04
N ARG A 10 -3.33 -23.41 -26.67
CA ARG A 10 -2.52 -23.33 -25.45
C ARG A 10 -1.30 -22.42 -25.62
N ARG A 11 -0.74 -22.33 -26.83
CA ARG A 11 0.29 -21.33 -27.18
C ARG A 11 -0.28 -19.91 -27.13
N ALA A 12 -1.49 -19.70 -27.64
CA ALA A 12 -2.14 -18.38 -27.63
C ALA A 12 -2.41 -17.85 -26.20
N LYS A 13 -2.69 -18.71 -25.22
CA LYS A 13 -2.84 -18.29 -23.81
C LYS A 13 -1.55 -17.82 -23.14
N ILE A 14 -0.39 -18.32 -23.59
CA ILE A 14 0.92 -17.82 -23.14
C ILE A 14 1.27 -16.50 -23.87
N PHE A 15 0.79 -16.33 -25.10
CA PHE A 15 1.02 -15.11 -25.91
C PHE A 15 0.09 -13.94 -25.60
N SER A 16 -1.02 -14.13 -24.89
CA SER A 16 -1.84 -13.03 -24.31
C SER A 16 -1.10 -12.20 -23.25
N MET A 17 0.09 -12.63 -22.84
CA MET A 17 1.05 -11.82 -22.07
C MET A 17 1.33 -10.45 -22.70
N PHE A 18 1.22 -10.32 -24.01
CA PHE A 18 1.65 -9.12 -24.74
C PHE A 18 0.58 -8.04 -24.82
N ASP A 19 -0.69 -8.37 -24.58
CA ASP A 19 -1.72 -7.34 -24.37
C ASP A 19 -1.52 -6.60 -23.03
N ALA A 20 -0.92 -7.25 -22.04
CA ALA A 20 -0.49 -6.60 -20.80
C ALA A 20 0.65 -5.57 -21.02
N LEU A 21 1.45 -5.73 -22.07
CA LEU A 21 2.53 -4.81 -22.42
C LEU A 21 2.04 -3.52 -23.09
N LYS A 22 0.81 -3.47 -23.62
CA LYS A 22 0.21 -2.21 -24.11
C LYS A 22 0.06 -1.17 -23.00
N GLY A 23 -0.18 -1.61 -21.75
CA GLY A 23 -0.22 -0.73 -20.58
C GLY A 23 1.14 -0.56 -19.88
N LEU A 24 2.23 -1.19 -20.34
CA LEU A 24 3.52 -1.18 -19.63
C LEU A 24 4.16 0.22 -19.59
N LYS A 25 4.03 1.01 -20.66
CA LYS A 25 4.53 2.40 -20.72
C LYS A 25 3.75 3.31 -19.77
N GLU A 26 2.44 3.09 -19.69
CA GLU A 26 1.53 3.78 -18.76
C GLU A 26 1.71 3.25 -17.32
N ALA A 27 1.92 1.94 -17.15
CA ALA A 27 2.21 1.34 -15.85
C ALA A 27 3.60 1.71 -15.30
N LEU A 28 4.61 1.87 -16.14
CA LEU A 28 5.93 2.39 -15.74
C LEU A 28 5.87 3.87 -15.38
N ALA A 29 5.08 4.66 -16.11
CA ALA A 29 4.80 6.06 -15.77
C ALA A 29 3.92 6.19 -14.52
N ALA A 30 2.94 5.29 -14.34
CA ALA A 30 2.06 5.26 -13.16
C ALA A 30 2.78 4.76 -11.89
N GLN A 31 3.78 3.87 -12.00
CA GLN A 31 4.59 3.45 -10.85
C GLN A 31 5.49 4.54 -10.28
N GLU A 32 5.77 5.61 -11.02
CA GLU A 32 6.43 6.80 -10.46
C GLU A 32 5.50 7.60 -9.52
N HIS A 33 4.19 7.34 -9.51
CA HIS A 33 3.17 8.16 -8.82
C HIS A 33 2.16 7.40 -7.95
N ILE A 34 2.28 6.10 -7.75
CA ILE A 34 1.46 5.40 -6.75
C ILE A 34 2.19 5.53 -5.40
N PRO A 35 1.65 6.31 -4.44
CA PRO A 35 2.12 6.24 -3.08
C PRO A 35 1.54 4.96 -2.46
N GLU A 36 2.20 3.82 -2.65
CA GLU A 36 2.08 2.76 -1.66
C GLU A 36 2.47 3.35 -0.31
N PRO A 37 1.85 2.94 0.82
CA PRO A 37 2.34 3.29 2.14
C PRO A 37 3.74 2.69 2.27
N ARG A 38 4.74 3.47 1.85
CA ARG A 38 6.15 3.11 1.94
C ARG A 38 6.45 2.86 3.40
N ARG A 39 6.96 1.69 3.73
CA ARG A 39 7.68 1.47 4.99
C ARG A 39 8.70 2.61 5.09
N TYR A 40 8.50 3.50 6.04
CA TYR A 40 9.35 4.69 6.22
C TYR A 40 10.80 4.22 6.44
N LEU A 41 11.61 4.38 5.43
CA LEU A 41 13.06 4.45 5.58
C LEU A 41 13.37 5.78 6.26
N ALA A 42 14.42 5.84 7.07
CA ALA A 42 14.91 7.12 7.59
C ALA A 42 15.13 8.08 6.42
N GLU A 43 14.72 9.33 6.56
CA GLU A 43 14.72 10.30 5.45
C GLU A 43 16.10 10.45 4.79
N ASP A 44 17.17 10.40 5.57
CA ASP A 44 18.54 10.44 5.06
C ASP A 44 18.84 9.23 4.16
N ALA A 45 18.30 8.07 4.48
CA ALA A 45 18.40 6.88 3.63
C ALA A 45 17.50 6.98 2.39
N ILE A 46 16.36 7.68 2.49
CA ILE A 46 15.48 7.96 1.34
C ILE A 46 16.10 9.05 0.46
N GLU A 47 16.66 10.11 1.02
CA GLU A 47 17.38 11.14 0.27
C GLU A 47 18.65 10.58 -0.36
N GLU A 48 19.41 9.76 0.37
CA GLU A 48 20.58 9.06 -0.16
C GLU A 48 20.17 8.04 -1.24
N LEU A 49 19.10 7.29 -1.03
CA LEU A 49 18.53 6.38 -2.03
C LEU A 49 17.97 7.17 -3.22
N ASN A 50 17.24 8.25 -3.01
CA ASN A 50 16.74 9.13 -4.08
C ASN A 50 17.86 9.85 -4.81
N ARG A 51 18.91 10.31 -4.12
CA ARG A 51 20.11 10.89 -4.73
C ARG A 51 20.86 9.84 -5.55
N LYS A 52 21.03 8.63 -5.03
CA LYS A 52 21.61 7.48 -5.75
C LYS A 52 20.70 6.98 -6.87
N LEU A 53 19.39 6.97 -6.70
CA LEU A 53 18.42 6.68 -7.76
C LEU A 53 18.37 7.80 -8.81
N THR A 54 18.51 9.06 -8.40
CA THR A 54 18.58 10.21 -9.32
C THR A 54 19.92 10.25 -10.05
N SER A 55 21.03 9.86 -9.42
CA SER A 55 22.31 9.67 -10.09
C SER A 55 22.31 8.47 -11.04
N LEU A 56 21.49 7.42 -10.73
CA LEU A 56 21.22 6.31 -11.62
C LEU A 56 20.24 6.67 -12.75
N ARG A 57 19.29 7.61 -12.51
CA ARG A 57 18.45 8.22 -13.55
C ARG A 57 19.25 9.05 -14.54
N LYS A 58 20.34 9.64 -14.11
CA LYS A 58 21.32 10.33 -14.99
C LYS A 58 22.28 9.36 -15.70
N GLY A 59 22.34 8.10 -15.28
CA GLY A 59 23.12 7.05 -15.95
C GLY A 59 22.34 6.43 -17.11
N GLN A 60 22.89 6.54 -18.29
CA GLN A 60 22.48 6.17 -19.65
C GLN A 60 21.42 5.04 -19.85
N VAL A 61 21.24 4.08 -18.91
CA VAL A 61 20.37 2.90 -19.13
C VAL A 61 18.89 3.24 -18.95
N ALA A 62 18.50 4.08 -17.99
CA ALA A 62 17.11 4.50 -17.82
C ALA A 62 16.66 5.35 -19.00
N THR A 63 17.52 6.27 -19.44
CA THR A 63 17.32 7.11 -20.62
C THR A 63 17.14 6.28 -21.89
N VAL A 64 17.87 5.19 -22.03
CA VAL A 64 17.76 4.28 -23.20
C VAL A 64 16.40 3.58 -23.23
N VAL A 65 15.89 3.07 -22.10
CA VAL A 65 14.57 2.41 -22.07
C VAL A 65 13.44 3.41 -22.31
N TYR A 66 13.55 4.63 -21.82
CA TYR A 66 12.59 5.71 -22.09
C TYR A 66 12.59 6.18 -23.55
N ALA A 67 13.71 6.06 -24.25
CA ALA A 67 13.84 6.43 -25.65
C ALA A 67 13.40 5.33 -26.64
N MET A 68 13.17 4.09 -26.14
CA MET A 68 12.75 2.96 -26.97
C MET A 68 11.26 3.04 -27.31
N SER A 69 10.91 2.57 -28.52
CA SER A 69 9.51 2.35 -28.88
C SER A 69 8.92 1.17 -28.09
N VAL A 70 7.60 1.07 -28.06
CA VAL A 70 6.90 -0.05 -27.39
C VAL A 70 7.28 -1.38 -28.02
N GLU A 71 7.40 -1.42 -29.34
CA GLU A 71 7.76 -2.60 -30.13
C GLU A 71 9.17 -3.06 -29.79
N GLU A 72 10.13 -2.16 -29.71
CA GLU A 72 11.52 -2.46 -29.31
C GLU A 72 11.59 -3.02 -27.88
N VAL A 73 10.80 -2.46 -26.95
CA VAL A 73 10.72 -2.99 -25.58
C VAL A 73 10.15 -4.40 -25.58
N ILE A 74 9.06 -4.65 -26.33
CA ILE A 74 8.43 -5.96 -26.45
C ILE A 74 9.43 -6.99 -27.02
N GLU A 75 10.15 -6.64 -28.06
CA GLU A 75 11.12 -7.54 -28.68
C GLU A 75 12.29 -7.85 -27.74
N ASN A 76 12.81 -6.86 -27.03
CA ASN A 76 13.83 -7.06 -26.02
C ASN A 76 13.36 -7.98 -24.88
N VAL A 77 12.11 -7.83 -24.43
CA VAL A 77 11.52 -8.72 -23.43
C VAL A 77 11.40 -10.15 -23.97
N ARG A 78 10.88 -10.35 -25.19
CA ARG A 78 10.78 -11.67 -25.86
C ARG A 78 12.13 -12.36 -25.97
N ARG A 79 13.14 -11.66 -26.46
CA ARG A 79 14.51 -12.18 -26.58
C ARG A 79 15.07 -12.63 -25.23
N ARG A 80 14.84 -11.82 -24.17
CA ARG A 80 15.30 -12.15 -22.82
C ARG A 80 14.56 -13.33 -22.20
N PHE A 81 13.28 -13.53 -22.48
CA PHE A 81 12.56 -14.73 -22.05
C PHE A 81 13.09 -16.00 -22.70
N ASN A 82 13.54 -15.94 -23.96
CA ASN A 82 14.15 -17.09 -24.63
C ASN A 82 15.53 -17.43 -24.06
N TRP A 83 16.36 -16.42 -23.78
CA TRP A 83 17.72 -16.56 -23.27
C TRP A 83 17.93 -15.71 -22.02
N TYR A 84 17.24 -16.07 -20.94
CA TYR A 84 17.37 -15.32 -19.71
C TYR A 84 18.70 -15.58 -19.02
N ASN A 85 19.48 -14.51 -18.83
CA ASN A 85 20.71 -14.48 -18.06
C ASN A 85 20.70 -13.23 -17.17
N PRO A 86 20.41 -13.36 -15.85
CA PRO A 86 20.33 -12.22 -14.95
C PRO A 86 21.69 -11.54 -14.80
N LYS A 87 21.67 -10.22 -14.78
CA LYS A 87 22.85 -9.42 -14.44
C LYS A 87 23.07 -9.41 -12.94
N PRO A 88 24.30 -9.10 -12.46
CA PRO A 88 24.57 -8.99 -11.04
C PRO A 88 23.62 -8.01 -10.35
N VAL A 89 23.05 -8.46 -9.22
CA VAL A 89 22.21 -7.65 -8.35
C VAL A 89 23.11 -6.81 -7.46
N ARG A 90 22.97 -5.48 -7.51
CA ARG A 90 23.81 -4.58 -6.71
C ARG A 90 23.36 -4.59 -5.25
N ARG A 91 24.26 -4.94 -4.34
CA ARG A 91 24.06 -4.88 -2.88
C ARG A 91 24.17 -3.44 -2.38
N VAL A 92 23.18 -3.02 -1.60
CA VAL A 92 23.20 -1.74 -0.87
C VAL A 92 22.82 -2.03 0.58
N GLU A 93 23.61 -1.53 1.52
CA GLU A 93 23.36 -1.69 2.94
C GLU A 93 22.58 -0.48 3.48
N ILE A 94 21.38 -0.72 4.01
CA ILE A 94 20.55 0.34 4.59
C ILE A 94 20.67 0.26 6.11
N PRO A 95 21.10 1.34 6.80
CA PRO A 95 21.22 1.34 8.25
C PRO A 95 19.85 1.19 8.93
N LYS A 96 19.79 0.33 9.94
CA LYS A 96 18.63 0.20 10.83
C LYS A 96 18.81 1.10 12.06
N PRO A 97 17.69 1.50 12.71
CA PRO A 97 17.76 2.34 13.93
C PRO A 97 18.53 1.70 15.11
N ASN A 98 18.78 0.40 15.06
CA ASN A 98 19.54 -0.34 16.07
C ASN A 98 21.02 -0.51 15.72
N GLY A 99 21.57 0.25 14.79
CA GLY A 99 22.95 0.19 14.34
C GLY A 99 23.30 -0.98 13.41
N LYS A 100 22.39 -1.95 13.21
CA LYS A 100 22.56 -3.02 12.21
C LYS A 100 22.19 -2.53 10.83
N THR A 101 22.65 -3.19 9.79
CA THR A 101 22.29 -2.90 8.40
C THR A 101 21.19 -3.84 7.89
N ARG A 102 20.51 -3.42 6.84
CA ARG A 102 19.61 -4.26 6.05
C ARG A 102 20.18 -4.38 4.64
N PRO A 103 20.54 -5.59 4.21
CA PRO A 103 21.01 -5.80 2.86
C PRO A 103 19.85 -5.66 1.86
N LEU A 104 19.98 -4.72 0.92
CA LEU A 104 19.04 -4.53 -0.19
C LEU A 104 19.73 -4.96 -1.47
N GLY A 105 19.10 -5.81 -2.26
CA GLY A 105 19.57 -6.18 -3.59
C GLY A 105 18.79 -5.41 -4.66
N ILE A 106 19.47 -4.65 -5.51
CA ILE A 106 18.85 -3.88 -6.58
C ILE A 106 19.15 -4.56 -7.91
N PRO A 107 18.16 -5.28 -8.52
CA PRO A 107 18.30 -5.83 -9.86
C PRO A 107 18.38 -4.73 -10.92
N THR A 108 18.92 -5.05 -12.09
CA THR A 108 18.94 -4.13 -13.23
C THR A 108 17.52 -3.79 -13.70
N ILE A 109 17.37 -2.70 -14.45
CA ILE A 109 16.05 -2.29 -14.97
C ILE A 109 15.43 -3.40 -15.80
N TRP A 110 16.19 -4.03 -16.69
CA TRP A 110 15.69 -5.12 -17.51
C TRP A 110 15.28 -6.35 -16.71
N ASP A 111 16.04 -6.72 -15.69
CA ASP A 111 15.66 -7.81 -14.78
C ASP A 111 14.38 -7.48 -14.03
N ARG A 112 14.20 -6.21 -13.62
CA ARG A 112 12.96 -5.74 -12.98
C ARG A 112 11.77 -5.79 -13.95
N VAL A 113 11.94 -5.43 -15.22
CA VAL A 113 10.88 -5.56 -16.24
C VAL A 113 10.48 -7.04 -16.41
N ILE A 114 11.44 -7.95 -16.53
CA ILE A 114 11.15 -9.39 -16.62
C ILE A 114 10.44 -9.90 -15.35
N GLN A 115 10.90 -9.48 -14.17
CA GLN A 115 10.23 -9.83 -12.91
C GLN A 115 8.79 -9.32 -12.86
N GLN A 116 8.53 -8.10 -13.36
CA GLN A 116 7.18 -7.53 -13.41
C GLN A 116 6.27 -8.30 -14.37
N CYS A 117 6.77 -8.70 -15.55
CA CYS A 117 6.01 -9.54 -16.48
C CYS A 117 5.61 -10.87 -15.84
N ILE A 118 6.55 -11.51 -15.12
CA ILE A 118 6.28 -12.76 -14.40
C ILE A 118 5.27 -12.53 -13.27
N LEU A 119 5.43 -11.46 -12.50
CA LEU A 119 4.53 -11.13 -11.40
C LEU A 119 3.08 -11.00 -11.88
N GLN A 120 2.83 -10.27 -12.97
CA GLN A 120 1.49 -10.07 -13.52
C GLN A 120 0.74 -11.37 -13.87
N ILE A 121 1.49 -12.45 -14.14
CA ILE A 121 0.93 -13.75 -14.48
C ILE A 121 0.80 -14.65 -13.27
N LEU A 122 1.81 -14.67 -12.41
CA LEU A 122 1.81 -15.56 -11.26
C LEU A 122 0.90 -15.06 -10.14
N GLU A 123 0.80 -13.74 -9.96
CA GLU A 123 0.04 -13.15 -8.87
C GLU A 123 -1.43 -13.58 -8.89
N PRO A 124 -2.20 -13.52 -10.02
CA PRO A 124 -3.58 -14.00 -10.05
C PRO A 124 -3.72 -15.49 -9.69
N ILE A 125 -2.77 -16.32 -10.15
CA ILE A 125 -2.78 -17.76 -9.88
C ILE A 125 -2.56 -18.03 -8.39
N CYS A 126 -1.64 -17.31 -7.78
CA CYS A 126 -1.32 -17.45 -6.36
C CYS A 126 -2.40 -16.84 -5.46
N GLU A 127 -2.93 -15.67 -5.82
CA GLU A 127 -3.99 -14.99 -5.06
C GLU A 127 -5.25 -15.86 -4.91
N ALA A 128 -5.60 -16.65 -5.93
CA ALA A 128 -6.70 -17.60 -5.87
C ALA A 128 -6.52 -18.69 -4.79
N LYS A 129 -5.29 -18.93 -4.33
CA LYS A 129 -4.94 -19.99 -3.36
C LYS A 129 -4.59 -19.48 -1.98
N PHE A 130 -4.10 -18.24 -1.88
CA PHE A 130 -3.68 -17.67 -0.60
C PHE A 130 -4.84 -17.55 0.39
N LEU A 131 -4.56 -17.93 1.64
CA LEU A 131 -5.54 -17.86 2.71
C LEU A 131 -5.83 -16.41 3.12
N PRO A 132 -7.05 -16.14 3.65
CA PRO A 132 -7.43 -14.82 4.14
C PRO A 132 -6.57 -14.30 5.30
N ASN A 133 -5.89 -15.19 6.02
CA ASN A 133 -5.04 -14.89 7.18
C ASN A 133 -3.76 -14.14 6.78
N SER A 134 -3.28 -14.32 5.55
CA SER A 134 -2.14 -13.60 4.99
C SER A 134 -2.57 -12.26 4.41
N LYS A 135 -1.95 -11.16 4.84
CA LYS A 135 -2.31 -9.78 4.46
C LYS A 135 -1.18 -9.00 3.79
N GLY A 136 0.08 -9.33 4.09
CA GLY A 136 1.24 -8.60 3.57
C GLY A 136 1.55 -8.92 2.11
N PHE A 137 2.00 -7.91 1.36
CA PHE A 137 2.41 -8.03 -0.05
C PHE A 137 1.34 -8.59 -0.98
N ARG A 138 0.08 -8.39 -0.68
CA ARG A 138 -1.04 -8.86 -1.49
C ARG A 138 -1.85 -7.69 -2.01
N PRO A 139 -2.35 -7.73 -3.24
CA PRO A 139 -3.23 -6.70 -3.78
C PRO A 139 -4.50 -6.59 -2.93
N ASN A 140 -4.94 -5.37 -2.68
CA ASN A 140 -6.13 -5.03 -1.89
C ASN A 140 -6.13 -5.55 -0.44
N LYS A 141 -4.97 -5.92 0.10
CA LYS A 141 -4.77 -6.18 1.52
C LYS A 141 -3.81 -5.14 2.10
N SER A 142 -4.03 -4.75 3.34
CA SER A 142 -3.31 -3.67 3.98
C SER A 142 -2.93 -4.02 5.42
N ALA A 143 -2.11 -3.18 6.04
CA ALA A 143 -1.85 -3.26 7.47
C ALA A 143 -3.14 -3.08 8.29
N GLU A 144 -4.09 -2.26 7.81
CA GLU A 144 -5.40 -2.09 8.42
C GLU A 144 -6.17 -3.40 8.48
N ASP A 145 -6.18 -4.19 7.39
CA ASP A 145 -6.83 -5.52 7.36
C ASP A 145 -6.20 -6.49 8.38
N ALA A 146 -4.87 -6.41 8.56
CA ALA A 146 -4.18 -7.24 9.56
C ALA A 146 -4.58 -6.84 10.98
N ILE A 147 -4.54 -5.54 11.29
CA ILE A 147 -4.97 -5.00 12.59
C ILE A 147 -6.45 -5.31 12.85
N ALA A 148 -7.33 -5.12 11.86
CA ALA A 148 -8.76 -5.45 11.99
C ALA A 148 -8.98 -6.93 12.29
N SER A 149 -8.25 -7.83 11.61
CA SER A 149 -8.30 -9.28 11.86
C SER A 149 -7.81 -9.64 13.26
N PHE A 150 -6.73 -9.03 13.70
CA PHE A 150 -6.17 -9.23 15.03
C PHE A 150 -7.14 -8.75 16.13
N MET A 151 -7.65 -7.53 16.00
CA MET A 151 -8.63 -6.95 16.92
C MET A 151 -9.96 -7.74 16.96
N TYR A 152 -10.37 -8.34 15.83
CA TYR A 152 -11.52 -9.21 15.77
C TYR A 152 -11.36 -10.44 16.68
N ASN A 153 -10.18 -11.05 16.70
CA ASN A 153 -9.90 -12.22 17.56
C ASN A 153 -10.01 -11.86 19.05
N ILE A 154 -9.56 -10.68 19.45
CA ILE A 154 -9.68 -10.21 20.84
C ILE A 154 -11.15 -9.89 21.16
N ASN A 155 -11.80 -9.06 20.33
CA ASN A 155 -13.11 -8.47 20.61
C ASN A 155 -14.28 -9.47 20.47
N ARG A 156 -14.19 -10.42 19.56
CA ARG A 156 -15.27 -11.34 19.22
C ARG A 156 -15.04 -12.77 19.69
N ARG A 157 -13.76 -13.20 19.71
CA ARG A 157 -13.38 -14.56 20.13
C ARG A 157 -12.84 -14.59 21.55
N HIS A 158 -12.61 -13.40 22.15
CA HIS A 158 -12.11 -13.22 23.53
C HIS A 158 -10.76 -13.90 23.78
N MET A 159 -9.92 -13.94 22.76
CA MET A 159 -8.57 -14.51 22.85
C MET A 159 -7.61 -13.45 23.36
N THR A 160 -6.93 -13.75 24.45
CA THR A 160 -6.07 -12.79 25.15
C THR A 160 -4.61 -13.22 25.24
N TRP A 161 -4.27 -14.41 24.78
CA TRP A 161 -2.90 -14.88 24.69
C TRP A 161 -2.40 -14.79 23.26
N VAL A 162 -1.21 -14.27 23.08
CA VAL A 162 -0.60 -14.04 21.76
C VAL A 162 0.78 -14.66 21.73
N VAL A 163 1.04 -15.41 20.67
CA VAL A 163 2.36 -15.92 20.33
C VAL A 163 2.92 -15.07 19.21
N ASP A 164 3.97 -14.35 19.50
CA ASP A 164 4.78 -13.60 18.55
C ASP A 164 5.92 -14.47 18.06
N VAL A 165 6.05 -14.65 16.75
CA VAL A 165 7.13 -15.41 16.15
C VAL A 165 7.88 -14.55 15.13
N ASP A 166 9.16 -14.31 15.37
CA ASP A 166 10.07 -13.61 14.45
C ASP A 166 10.97 -14.64 13.74
N ILE A 167 10.85 -14.76 12.44
CA ILE A 167 11.68 -15.65 11.64
C ILE A 167 13.04 -15.00 11.44
N LYS A 168 14.12 -15.74 11.78
CA LYS A 168 15.50 -15.26 11.68
C LYS A 168 15.90 -15.05 10.22
N GLY A 169 16.05 -13.78 9.81
CA GLY A 169 16.55 -13.43 8.47
C GLY A 169 15.77 -14.09 7.33
N PHE A 170 14.45 -14.06 7.38
CA PHE A 170 13.56 -14.81 6.49
C PHE A 170 13.99 -14.73 5.01
N PHE A 171 14.12 -13.53 4.45
CA PHE A 171 14.46 -13.36 3.04
C PHE A 171 15.83 -13.93 2.64
N ASP A 172 16.77 -13.98 3.58
CA ASP A 172 18.12 -14.48 3.34
C ASP A 172 18.23 -16.02 3.53
N ASN A 173 17.19 -16.66 4.12
CA ASN A 173 17.19 -18.08 4.46
C ASN A 173 16.18 -18.93 3.65
N VAL A 174 15.51 -18.38 2.66
CA VAL A 174 14.58 -19.13 1.78
C VAL A 174 15.36 -20.19 1.01
N ASP A 175 15.06 -21.48 1.21
CA ASP A 175 15.66 -22.60 0.45
C ASP A 175 15.12 -22.59 -0.99
N HIS A 176 16.02 -22.44 -1.98
CA HIS A 176 15.65 -22.36 -3.39
C HIS A 176 14.96 -23.63 -3.90
N THR A 177 15.41 -24.81 -3.45
CA THR A 177 14.84 -26.09 -3.88
C THR A 177 13.42 -26.26 -3.35
N LYS A 178 13.22 -25.97 -2.06
CA LYS A 178 11.89 -26.00 -1.44
C LYS A 178 10.97 -24.97 -2.11
N LEU A 179 11.42 -23.73 -2.31
CA LEU A 179 10.64 -22.69 -3.01
C LEU A 179 10.18 -23.14 -4.38
N MET A 180 11.07 -23.72 -5.20
CA MET A 180 10.72 -24.20 -6.54
C MET A 180 9.66 -25.32 -6.48
N ARG A 181 9.72 -26.21 -5.51
CA ARG A 181 8.68 -27.23 -5.27
C ARG A 181 7.34 -26.58 -4.90
N LEU A 182 7.37 -25.55 -4.07
CA LEU A 182 6.17 -24.82 -3.67
C LEU A 182 5.56 -24.03 -4.83
N VAL A 183 6.37 -23.42 -5.69
CA VAL A 183 5.90 -22.78 -6.94
C VAL A 183 5.22 -23.82 -7.84
N TRP A 184 5.79 -25.01 -7.97
CA TRP A 184 5.17 -26.12 -8.68
C TRP A 184 3.82 -26.53 -8.05
N LYS A 185 3.75 -26.67 -6.73
CA LYS A 185 2.52 -26.98 -5.97
C LYS A 185 1.44 -25.92 -6.15
N MET A 186 1.82 -24.66 -6.41
CA MET A 186 0.91 -23.59 -6.80
C MET A 186 0.33 -23.75 -8.22
N GLY A 187 0.61 -24.85 -8.93
CA GLY A 187 0.10 -25.13 -10.27
C GLY A 187 0.87 -24.44 -11.38
N ILE A 188 2.06 -23.94 -11.09
CA ILE A 188 2.94 -23.30 -12.08
C ILE A 188 3.89 -24.38 -12.62
N HIS A 189 3.51 -24.99 -13.75
CA HIS A 189 4.20 -26.16 -14.32
C HIS A 189 5.01 -25.86 -15.59
N ASP A 190 5.09 -24.60 -16.02
CA ASP A 190 5.91 -24.20 -17.15
C ASP A 190 7.39 -24.30 -16.79
N LYS A 191 8.08 -25.24 -17.42
CA LYS A 191 9.49 -25.54 -17.14
C LYS A 191 10.42 -24.39 -17.48
N GLN A 192 10.13 -23.65 -18.56
CA GLN A 192 10.95 -22.51 -18.97
C GLN A 192 10.84 -21.38 -17.97
N LEU A 193 9.61 -21.08 -17.49
CA LEU A 193 9.38 -20.09 -16.46
C LEU A 193 10.06 -20.47 -15.15
N LEU A 194 9.98 -21.75 -14.73
CA LEU A 194 10.66 -22.24 -13.54
C LEU A 194 12.19 -22.10 -13.63
N VAL A 195 12.78 -22.35 -14.82
CA VAL A 195 14.21 -22.12 -15.06
C VAL A 195 14.55 -20.63 -14.91
N ILE A 196 13.72 -19.74 -15.45
CA ILE A 196 13.92 -18.29 -15.32
C ILE A 196 13.87 -17.86 -13.86
N ILE A 197 12.86 -18.29 -13.10
CA ILE A 197 12.74 -17.98 -11.67
C ILE A 197 13.97 -18.51 -10.91
N ARG A 198 14.42 -19.74 -11.19
CA ARG A 198 15.61 -20.31 -10.56
C ARG A 198 16.87 -19.51 -10.87
N LYS A 199 17.03 -19.04 -12.12
CA LYS A 199 18.15 -18.17 -12.50
C LYS A 199 18.09 -16.82 -11.77
N MET A 200 16.89 -16.24 -11.58
CA MET A 200 16.71 -15.01 -10.80
C MET A 200 17.13 -15.19 -9.33
N LEU A 201 16.77 -16.30 -8.72
CA LEU A 201 17.15 -16.62 -7.34
C LEU A 201 18.66 -16.81 -7.19
N LYS A 202 19.33 -17.36 -8.21
CA LYS A 202 20.78 -17.58 -8.24
C LYS A 202 21.57 -16.44 -8.91
N ALA A 203 20.91 -15.30 -9.19
CA ALA A 203 21.60 -14.16 -9.77
C ALA A 203 22.78 -13.74 -8.90
N PRO A 204 23.97 -13.49 -9.49
CA PRO A 204 25.14 -13.06 -8.75
C PRO A 204 24.88 -11.74 -8.03
N ILE A 205 25.47 -11.55 -6.87
CA ILE A 205 25.32 -10.35 -6.04
C ILE A 205 26.65 -9.57 -6.08
N GLN A 206 26.60 -8.34 -6.57
CA GLN A 206 27.73 -7.43 -6.53
C GLN A 206 27.75 -6.70 -5.19
N MET A 207 28.75 -6.99 -4.38
CA MET A 207 28.98 -6.39 -3.06
C MET A 207 29.47 -4.93 -3.19
N PRO A 208 29.35 -4.10 -2.13
CA PRO A 208 29.85 -2.71 -2.16
C PRO A 208 31.35 -2.57 -2.43
N ASP A 209 32.14 -3.59 -2.08
CA ASP A 209 33.58 -3.69 -2.33
C ASP A 209 33.94 -4.20 -3.73
N GLY A 210 32.94 -4.47 -4.59
CA GLY A 210 33.11 -4.96 -5.96
C GLY A 210 33.17 -6.51 -6.09
N ARG A 211 33.27 -7.26 -4.99
CA ARG A 211 33.23 -8.72 -5.06
C ARG A 211 31.91 -9.24 -5.57
N ILE A 212 31.93 -10.37 -6.25
CA ILE A 212 30.74 -11.09 -6.74
C ILE A 212 30.50 -12.30 -5.86
N GLU A 213 29.31 -12.40 -5.29
CA GLU A 213 28.87 -13.55 -4.49
C GLU A 213 27.72 -14.27 -5.20
N TYR A 214 27.70 -15.60 -5.10
CA TYR A 214 26.64 -16.44 -5.67
C TYR A 214 25.75 -16.98 -4.55
N PRO A 215 24.47 -16.59 -4.48
CA PRO A 215 23.60 -17.02 -3.40
C PRO A 215 23.16 -18.48 -3.58
N GLU A 216 23.32 -19.30 -2.55
CA GLU A 216 22.81 -20.67 -2.51
C GLU A 216 21.36 -20.72 -1.97
N LYS A 217 20.95 -19.73 -1.19
CA LYS A 217 19.63 -19.56 -0.59
C LYS A 217 19.25 -18.10 -0.54
N GLY A 218 18.01 -17.82 -0.20
CA GLY A 218 17.47 -16.49 -0.05
C GLY A 218 16.84 -15.93 -1.32
N THR A 219 16.10 -14.85 -1.14
CA THR A 219 15.51 -14.05 -2.21
C THR A 219 16.03 -12.62 -2.12
N PRO A 220 16.41 -11.96 -3.22
CA PRO A 220 16.96 -10.61 -3.16
C PRO A 220 15.93 -9.63 -2.58
N GLN A 221 16.28 -9.00 -1.44
CA GLN A 221 15.45 -7.96 -0.83
C GLN A 221 15.47 -6.73 -1.74
N GLY A 222 14.41 -6.50 -2.52
CA GLY A 222 14.30 -5.40 -3.50
C GLY A 222 13.99 -5.88 -4.92
N GLY A 223 13.96 -7.20 -5.14
CA GLY A 223 13.37 -7.79 -6.36
C GLY A 223 11.85 -7.62 -6.36
N ILE A 224 11.28 -7.32 -7.53
CA ILE A 224 9.83 -7.14 -7.70
C ILE A 224 9.06 -8.43 -7.41
N LEU A 225 9.61 -9.58 -7.80
CA LEU A 225 9.00 -10.89 -7.60
C LEU A 225 9.16 -11.45 -6.18
N SER A 226 10.15 -10.95 -5.41
CA SER A 226 10.49 -11.49 -4.09
C SER A 226 9.34 -11.48 -3.08
N PRO A 227 8.45 -10.45 -3.02
CA PRO A 227 7.29 -10.47 -2.12
C PRO A 227 6.29 -11.60 -2.43
N LEU A 228 6.04 -11.88 -3.72
CA LEU A 228 5.16 -12.98 -4.11
C LEU A 228 5.78 -14.34 -3.76
N LEU A 229 7.07 -14.53 -4.04
CA LEU A 229 7.81 -15.75 -3.70
C LEU A 229 7.85 -15.99 -2.18
N ALA A 230 8.00 -14.91 -1.39
CA ALA A 230 7.91 -14.95 0.06
C ALA A 230 6.52 -15.45 0.53
N ASN A 231 5.45 -14.94 -0.06
CA ASN A 231 4.10 -15.39 0.24
C ASN A 231 3.84 -16.83 -0.18
N ILE A 232 4.37 -17.29 -1.34
CA ILE A 232 4.31 -18.70 -1.75
C ILE A 232 5.01 -19.59 -0.72
N TYR A 233 6.18 -19.18 -0.24
CA TYR A 233 6.96 -19.94 0.73
C TYR A 233 6.24 -20.10 2.07
N LEU A 234 5.67 -19.00 2.60
CA LEU A 234 4.96 -18.98 3.87
C LEU A 234 3.49 -19.43 3.77
N HIS A 235 2.96 -19.65 2.56
CA HIS A 235 1.61 -20.17 2.39
C HIS A 235 1.42 -21.55 3.05
N GLU A 236 2.45 -22.39 3.03
CA GLU A 236 2.42 -23.69 3.70
C GLU A 236 2.25 -23.53 5.23
N LEU A 237 2.88 -22.52 5.83
CA LEU A 237 2.67 -22.17 7.24
C LEU A 237 1.21 -21.74 7.49
N ASP A 238 0.66 -20.90 6.61
CA ASP A 238 -0.74 -20.46 6.74
C ASP A 238 -1.70 -21.66 6.66
N VAL A 239 -1.46 -22.59 5.72
CA VAL A 239 -2.26 -23.80 5.56
C VAL A 239 -2.14 -24.70 6.78
N TRP A 240 -0.92 -24.91 7.29
CA TRP A 240 -0.69 -25.73 8.47
C TRP A 240 -1.36 -25.13 9.71
N LEU A 241 -1.18 -23.84 10.00
CA LEU A 241 -1.84 -23.18 11.12
C LEU A 241 -3.38 -23.23 11.01
N ALA A 242 -3.91 -22.99 9.81
CA ALA A 242 -5.36 -23.09 9.58
C ALA A 242 -5.89 -24.51 9.76
N SER A 243 -5.09 -25.54 9.45
CA SER A 243 -5.48 -26.95 9.64
C SER A 243 -5.61 -27.34 11.11
N GLN A 244 -4.94 -26.62 12.02
CA GLN A 244 -5.00 -26.92 13.46
C GLN A 244 -6.38 -26.59 14.06
N TRP A 245 -7.12 -25.66 13.47
CA TRP A 245 -8.45 -25.27 13.94
C TRP A 245 -9.39 -24.79 12.81
N GLU A 246 -9.06 -23.75 12.09
CA GLU A 246 -9.97 -23.07 11.16
C GLU A 246 -10.45 -23.98 10.02
N ARG A 247 -9.62 -24.92 9.56
CA ARG A 247 -9.90 -25.90 8.51
C ARG A 247 -9.98 -27.33 9.02
N MET A 248 -9.96 -27.52 10.33
CA MET A 248 -10.06 -28.85 10.92
C MET A 248 -11.38 -29.52 10.47
N PRO A 249 -11.33 -30.73 9.86
CA PRO A 249 -12.54 -31.43 9.46
C PRO A 249 -13.41 -31.81 10.67
N THR A 250 -14.71 -31.77 10.49
CA THR A 250 -15.68 -32.25 11.49
C THR A 250 -16.22 -33.62 11.08
N LYS A 251 -16.63 -34.41 12.06
CA LYS A 251 -17.18 -35.76 11.83
C LYS A 251 -18.42 -35.74 10.90
N HIS A 252 -19.18 -34.63 10.92
CA HIS A 252 -20.34 -34.40 10.05
C HIS A 252 -20.17 -33.12 9.29
N GLU A 253 -20.63 -33.06 8.05
CA GLU A 253 -20.74 -31.82 7.28
C GLU A 253 -21.93 -30.99 7.78
N TYR A 254 -21.68 -29.74 8.13
CA TYR A 254 -22.71 -28.82 8.58
C TYR A 254 -23.11 -27.89 7.42
N LYS A 255 -24.42 -27.77 7.15
CA LYS A 255 -24.91 -26.68 6.30
C LYS A 255 -24.71 -25.36 7.03
N GLU A 256 -23.70 -24.63 6.64
CA GLU A 256 -23.33 -23.34 7.22
C GLU A 256 -24.07 -22.20 6.52
N PRO A 257 -24.57 -21.21 7.27
CA PRO A 257 -25.17 -20.03 6.66
C PRO A 257 -24.10 -19.22 5.92
N PRO A 258 -24.49 -18.48 4.87
CA PRO A 258 -23.57 -17.57 4.21
C PRO A 258 -23.15 -16.46 5.19
N GLY A 259 -21.86 -16.20 5.26
CA GLY A 259 -21.31 -15.08 5.99
C GLY A 259 -21.57 -13.76 5.26
N ARG A 260 -21.23 -12.64 5.91
CA ARG A 260 -21.36 -11.30 5.31
C ARG A 260 -20.60 -11.14 3.98
N ASN A 261 -19.65 -12.01 3.70
CA ASN A 261 -18.83 -12.02 2.50
C ASN A 261 -19.27 -13.02 1.43
N GLY A 262 -20.43 -13.69 1.63
CA GLY A 262 -20.92 -14.74 0.74
C GLY A 262 -20.28 -16.11 0.94
N GLU A 263 -19.15 -16.21 1.66
CA GLU A 263 -18.54 -17.51 1.99
C GLU A 263 -19.29 -18.20 3.13
N PRO A 264 -19.38 -19.56 3.14
CA PRO A 264 -19.99 -20.29 4.25
C PRO A 264 -19.28 -19.98 5.57
N THR A 265 -20.04 -19.64 6.60
CA THR A 265 -19.48 -19.52 7.95
C THR A 265 -19.16 -20.92 8.49
N ARG A 266 -18.11 -21.04 9.30
CA ARG A 266 -17.84 -22.30 10.03
C ARG A 266 -18.38 -22.30 11.46
N SER A 267 -19.43 -21.54 11.73
CA SER A 267 -19.94 -21.33 13.08
C SER A 267 -20.47 -22.59 13.73
N LYS A 268 -21.19 -23.43 12.98
CA LYS A 268 -21.69 -24.72 13.47
C LYS A 268 -20.58 -25.74 13.66
N ALA A 269 -19.66 -25.84 12.67
CA ALA A 269 -18.47 -26.68 12.77
C ALA A 269 -17.58 -26.31 13.96
N CYS A 270 -17.29 -25.04 14.15
CA CYS A 270 -16.52 -24.56 15.30
C CYS A 270 -17.20 -24.87 16.65
N ARG A 271 -18.54 -24.72 16.72
CA ARG A 271 -19.29 -25.08 17.93
C ARG A 271 -19.21 -26.58 18.22
N ALA A 272 -19.29 -27.43 17.19
CA ALA A 272 -19.14 -28.87 17.34
C ALA A 272 -17.72 -29.25 17.77
N LEU A 273 -16.69 -28.63 17.20
CA LEU A 273 -15.30 -28.87 17.61
C LEU A 273 -15.05 -28.47 19.07
N ARG A 274 -15.56 -27.32 19.52
CA ARG A 274 -15.45 -26.90 20.92
C ARG A 274 -16.12 -27.87 21.89
N LYS A 275 -17.26 -28.46 21.49
CA LYS A 275 -18.03 -29.39 22.34
C LYS A 275 -17.46 -30.80 22.34
N ASN A 276 -17.01 -31.30 21.18
CA ASN A 276 -16.79 -32.73 20.96
C ASN A 276 -15.29 -33.07 20.78
N SER A 277 -14.38 -32.11 20.89
CA SER A 277 -12.96 -32.37 20.76
C SER A 277 -12.15 -31.69 21.86
N ARG A 278 -10.93 -32.22 22.09
CA ARG A 278 -9.91 -31.58 22.95
C ARG A 278 -9.00 -30.64 22.16
N LEU A 279 -9.36 -30.34 20.91
CA LEU A 279 -8.60 -29.41 20.06
C LEU A 279 -8.69 -28.01 20.63
N LYS A 280 -7.57 -27.31 20.58
CA LYS A 280 -7.43 -25.96 21.07
C LYS A 280 -7.72 -24.97 19.95
N GLU A 281 -8.56 -23.97 20.24
CA GLU A 281 -8.90 -22.93 19.27
C GLU A 281 -7.75 -21.95 19.12
N ILE A 282 -7.16 -21.92 17.93
CA ILE A 282 -6.13 -20.96 17.56
C ILE A 282 -6.53 -20.22 16.29
N HIS A 283 -6.11 -18.96 16.19
CA HIS A 283 -6.22 -18.18 14.98
C HIS A 283 -4.92 -17.45 14.71
N HIS A 284 -4.60 -17.18 13.45
CA HIS A 284 -3.40 -16.45 13.13
C HIS A 284 -3.68 -15.28 12.17
N VAL A 285 -2.81 -14.31 12.21
CA VAL A 285 -2.77 -13.19 11.27
C VAL A 285 -1.34 -12.96 10.85
N ARG A 286 -1.06 -12.99 9.56
CA ARG A 286 0.28 -12.81 8.99
C ARG A 286 0.35 -11.59 8.08
N TYR A 287 1.39 -10.79 8.26
CA TYR A 287 1.74 -9.70 7.36
C TYR A 287 3.20 -9.87 6.91
N ALA A 288 3.42 -10.45 5.72
CA ALA A 288 4.71 -10.88 5.23
C ALA A 288 5.35 -11.94 6.15
N ASP A 289 6.50 -11.66 6.74
CA ASP A 289 7.23 -12.47 7.71
C ASP A 289 6.81 -12.22 9.18
N ASP A 290 6.06 -11.16 9.45
CA ASP A 290 5.55 -10.82 10.78
C ASP A 290 4.17 -11.47 10.99
N PHE A 291 4.06 -12.43 11.91
CA PHE A 291 2.79 -13.10 12.18
C PHE A 291 2.54 -13.29 13.68
N LYS A 292 1.26 -13.32 14.00
CA LYS A 292 0.74 -13.49 15.36
C LYS A 292 -0.22 -14.67 15.39
N ILE A 293 -0.05 -15.55 16.40
CA ILE A 293 -1.02 -16.59 16.69
C ILE A 293 -1.73 -16.20 17.97
N VAL A 294 -3.06 -16.20 17.96
CA VAL A 294 -3.88 -15.87 19.14
C VAL A 294 -4.53 -17.13 19.70
N CYS A 295 -4.51 -17.24 21.03
CA CYS A 295 -4.96 -18.39 21.79
C CYS A 295 -5.84 -17.95 22.97
N SER A 296 -6.59 -18.89 23.54
CA SER A 296 -7.46 -18.64 24.68
C SER A 296 -6.73 -18.66 26.03
N ASN A 297 -5.68 -19.49 26.16
CA ASN A 297 -4.94 -19.66 27.40
C ASN A 297 -3.43 -19.88 27.17
N ARG A 298 -2.67 -19.91 28.25
CA ARG A 298 -1.22 -20.02 28.25
C ARG A 298 -0.73 -21.38 27.69
N ASP A 299 -1.34 -22.46 28.12
CA ASP A 299 -0.92 -23.82 27.71
C ASP A 299 -1.04 -24.01 26.20
N GLU A 300 -2.11 -23.47 25.60
CA GLU A 300 -2.28 -23.47 24.15
C GLU A 300 -1.20 -22.65 23.46
N ALA A 301 -0.89 -21.47 23.99
CA ALA A 301 0.14 -20.59 23.45
C ALA A 301 1.53 -21.23 23.49
N GLU A 302 1.90 -21.87 24.61
CA GLU A 302 3.17 -22.56 24.74
C GLU A 302 3.29 -23.75 23.79
N ARG A 303 2.24 -24.57 23.69
CA ARG A 303 2.23 -25.73 22.78
C ARG A 303 2.32 -25.32 21.32
N ILE A 304 1.53 -24.33 20.87
CA ILE A 304 1.57 -23.90 19.47
C ILE A 304 2.89 -23.17 19.15
N TYR A 305 3.49 -22.47 20.10
CA TYR A 305 4.81 -21.87 19.93
C TYR A 305 5.87 -22.93 19.60
N LEU A 306 5.98 -23.99 20.44
CA LEU A 306 6.89 -25.09 20.23
C LEU A 306 6.62 -25.84 18.91
N ALA A 307 5.35 -26.15 18.65
CA ALA A 307 4.95 -26.81 17.41
C ALA A 307 5.29 -25.97 16.17
N THR A 308 5.08 -24.65 16.23
CA THR A 308 5.42 -23.74 15.13
C THR A 308 6.93 -23.65 14.90
N GLN A 309 7.73 -23.63 15.97
CA GLN A 309 9.19 -23.65 15.89
C GLN A 309 9.70 -24.92 15.20
N MET A 310 9.23 -26.07 15.65
CA MET A 310 9.60 -27.37 15.07
C MET A 310 9.19 -27.46 13.60
N TRP A 311 7.95 -27.11 13.31
CA TRP A 311 7.40 -27.17 11.96
C TRP A 311 8.15 -26.25 10.99
N LEU A 312 8.45 -25.00 11.37
CA LEU A 312 9.25 -24.06 10.56
C LEU A 312 10.62 -24.63 10.23
N LYS A 313 11.28 -25.26 11.21
CA LYS A 313 12.61 -25.85 11.04
C LYS A 313 12.57 -27.08 10.13
N GLU A 314 11.64 -28.00 10.34
CA GLU A 314 11.56 -29.27 9.60
C GLU A 314 11.01 -29.05 8.18
N GLU A 315 9.90 -28.33 8.06
CA GLU A 315 9.19 -28.18 6.79
C GLU A 315 9.74 -27.04 5.93
N LEU A 316 10.08 -25.91 6.51
CA LEU A 316 10.54 -24.75 5.75
C LEU A 316 12.04 -24.46 5.91
N LYS A 317 12.78 -25.23 6.71
CA LYS A 317 14.20 -25.00 7.00
C LYS A 317 14.47 -23.58 7.51
N LEU A 318 13.54 -23.04 8.31
CA LEU A 318 13.62 -21.70 8.87
C LEU A 318 13.76 -21.78 10.39
N ASP A 319 14.70 -21.01 10.94
CA ASP A 319 14.85 -20.84 12.37
C ASP A 319 14.10 -19.59 12.85
N ILE A 320 13.59 -19.64 14.08
CA ILE A 320 13.04 -18.46 14.76
C ILE A 320 14.13 -17.68 15.49
N SER A 321 13.86 -16.40 15.80
CA SER A 321 14.71 -15.57 16.69
C SER A 321 14.16 -15.66 18.11
N PRO A 322 14.74 -16.47 19.02
CA PRO A 322 14.20 -16.64 20.37
C PRO A 322 14.16 -15.33 21.16
N GLU A 323 15.12 -14.44 20.92
CA GLU A 323 15.22 -13.14 21.57
C GLU A 323 14.14 -12.14 21.16
N LYS A 324 13.39 -12.42 20.09
CA LYS A 324 12.30 -11.58 19.59
C LYS A 324 10.96 -12.29 19.59
N SER A 325 10.96 -13.60 19.71
CA SER A 325 9.75 -14.40 19.80
C SER A 325 9.31 -14.50 21.26
N GLN A 326 8.02 -14.25 21.52
CA GLN A 326 7.50 -14.20 22.88
C GLN A 326 6.04 -14.60 22.95
N ILE A 327 5.63 -15.04 24.16
CA ILE A 327 4.23 -15.30 24.49
C ILE A 327 3.75 -14.17 25.41
N THR A 328 2.71 -13.46 25.00
CA THR A 328 2.20 -12.29 25.72
C THR A 328 0.76 -12.51 26.16
N ASN A 329 0.48 -12.22 27.43
CA ASN A 329 -0.88 -12.09 27.93
C ASN A 329 -1.36 -10.66 27.76
N LEU A 330 -2.27 -10.41 26.84
CA LEU A 330 -2.78 -9.08 26.51
C LEU A 330 -3.56 -8.41 27.65
N THR A 331 -4.00 -9.16 28.65
CA THR A 331 -4.67 -8.57 29.82
C THR A 331 -3.68 -7.88 30.78
N VAL A 332 -2.41 -8.25 30.67
CA VAL A 332 -1.32 -7.75 31.53
C VAL A 332 -0.42 -6.81 30.75
N ASP A 333 0.01 -7.22 29.56
CA ASP A 333 1.03 -6.52 28.77
C ASP A 333 0.58 -6.24 27.32
N TYR A 334 1.40 -5.51 26.56
CA TYR A 334 1.17 -5.16 25.17
C TYR A 334 1.95 -6.10 24.23
N THR A 335 1.32 -6.48 23.11
CA THR A 335 2.08 -6.98 21.96
C THR A 335 2.27 -5.84 20.94
N GLU A 336 3.40 -5.83 20.22
CA GLU A 336 3.61 -4.92 19.09
C GLU A 336 3.31 -5.64 17.77
N PHE A 337 2.48 -5.02 16.91
CA PHE A 337 2.19 -5.53 15.56
C PHE A 337 2.06 -4.37 14.58
N LEU A 338 2.87 -4.37 13.52
CA LEU A 338 2.86 -3.36 12.45
C LEU A 338 2.97 -1.90 12.96
N GLY A 339 3.73 -1.67 14.02
CA GLY A 339 3.91 -0.35 14.61
C GLY A 339 2.77 0.09 15.54
N PHE A 340 1.83 -0.80 15.85
CA PHE A 340 0.82 -0.63 16.88
C PHE A 340 1.19 -1.44 18.11
N LYS A 341 0.94 -0.91 19.32
CA LYS A 341 0.92 -1.67 20.56
C LYS A 341 -0.52 -1.96 20.95
N ILE A 342 -0.83 -3.22 21.20
CA ILE A 342 -2.19 -3.72 21.40
C ILE A 342 -2.27 -4.43 22.74
N LYS A 343 -3.34 -4.14 23.50
CA LYS A 343 -3.63 -4.72 24.81
C LYS A 343 -5.12 -5.02 24.91
N ALA A 344 -5.50 -5.95 25.78
CA ALA A 344 -6.88 -6.18 26.17
C ALA A 344 -7.18 -5.43 27.48
N VAL A 345 -8.29 -4.71 27.53
CA VAL A 345 -8.79 -4.03 28.73
C VAL A 345 -10.19 -4.53 29.08
N LEU A 346 -10.46 -4.66 30.36
CA LEU A 346 -11.77 -5.08 30.84
C LEU A 346 -12.77 -3.92 30.74
N LYS A 347 -13.85 -4.09 29.98
CA LYS A 347 -14.94 -3.12 29.87
C LYS A 347 -16.28 -3.82 30.00
N LYS A 348 -17.08 -3.46 30.99
CA LYS A 348 -18.40 -4.10 31.24
C LYS A 348 -18.33 -5.64 31.17
N SER A 349 -17.46 -6.24 31.96
CA SER A 349 -17.25 -7.70 32.06
C SER A 349 -16.73 -8.41 30.80
N LYS A 350 -16.26 -7.66 29.77
CA LYS A 350 -15.66 -8.23 28.56
C LYS A 350 -14.28 -7.66 28.30
N TRP A 351 -13.37 -8.51 27.86
CA TRP A 351 -12.07 -8.08 27.39
C TRP A 351 -12.20 -7.47 25.98
N ILE A 352 -11.76 -6.25 25.84
CA ILE A 352 -11.81 -5.48 24.58
C ILE A 352 -10.39 -5.07 24.22
N GLY A 353 -10.01 -5.31 22.98
CA GLY A 353 -8.73 -4.86 22.46
C GLY A 353 -8.68 -3.33 22.30
N VAL A 354 -7.61 -2.75 22.80
CA VAL A 354 -7.26 -1.36 22.57
C VAL A 354 -5.90 -1.29 21.89
N SER A 355 -5.74 -0.35 20.98
CA SER A 355 -4.52 -0.17 20.21
C SER A 355 -4.03 1.27 20.27
N TYR A 356 -2.71 1.42 20.39
CA TYR A 356 -1.98 2.69 20.43
C TYR A 356 -0.84 2.64 19.41
N ILE A 357 -0.21 3.76 19.14
CA ILE A 357 1.02 3.79 18.36
C ILE A 357 2.16 3.22 19.20
N ALA A 358 2.97 2.33 18.64
CA ALA A 358 4.12 1.75 19.36
C ALA A 358 5.16 2.82 19.71
N ASP A 359 5.85 2.65 20.85
CA ASP A 359 6.74 3.68 21.39
C ASP A 359 7.94 3.97 20.47
N LYS A 360 8.47 2.93 19.79
CA LYS A 360 9.51 3.08 18.77
C LYS A 360 9.00 3.91 17.57
N ALA A 361 7.76 3.70 17.17
CA ALA A 361 7.13 4.46 16.08
C ALA A 361 6.90 5.92 16.50
N MET A 362 6.46 6.17 17.74
CA MET A 362 6.29 7.53 18.28
C MET A 362 7.60 8.31 18.30
N LYS A 363 8.71 7.69 18.75
CA LYS A 363 10.05 8.31 18.72
C LYS A 363 10.46 8.67 17.29
N ARG A 364 10.23 7.78 16.32
CA ARG A 364 10.52 8.01 14.91
C ARG A 364 9.68 9.15 14.32
N ILE A 365 8.36 9.17 14.57
CA ILE A 365 7.45 10.24 14.12
C ILE A 365 7.93 11.59 14.64
N TYR A 366 8.23 11.67 15.93
CA TYR A 366 8.74 12.91 16.52
C TYR A 366 10.05 13.35 15.86
N GLY A 367 11.03 12.47 15.71
CA GLY A 367 12.33 12.76 15.09
C GLY A 367 12.20 13.26 13.65
N MET A 368 11.36 12.58 12.86
CA MET A 368 11.09 12.95 11.47
C MET A 368 10.46 14.35 11.35
N LEU A 369 9.41 14.63 12.12
CA LEU A 369 8.75 15.94 12.13
C LEU A 369 9.68 17.03 12.68
N ALA A 370 10.45 16.74 13.73
CA ALA A 370 11.40 17.68 14.32
C ALA A 370 12.53 18.06 13.35
N THR A 371 13.02 17.11 12.57
CA THR A 371 14.02 17.34 11.52
C THR A 371 13.45 18.24 10.41
N GLN A 372 12.21 17.96 9.97
CA GLN A 372 11.55 18.75 8.94
C GLN A 372 11.29 20.21 9.41
N ILE A 373 10.88 20.40 10.67
CA ILE A 373 10.71 21.72 11.26
C ILE A 373 12.05 22.51 11.28
N ASN A 374 13.17 21.84 11.57
CA ASN A 374 14.47 22.49 11.51
C ASN A 374 14.82 22.95 10.08
N LYS A 375 14.41 22.21 9.04
CA LYS A 375 14.59 22.63 7.63
C LYS A 375 13.75 23.87 7.35
N ILE A 376 12.47 23.88 7.69
CA ILE A 376 11.58 25.04 7.54
C ILE A 376 12.18 26.30 8.16
N GLY A 377 12.75 26.19 9.36
CA GLY A 377 13.33 27.34 10.08
C GLY A 377 14.67 27.83 9.53
N LYS A 378 15.30 27.14 8.59
CA LYS A 378 16.58 27.52 7.98
C LYS A 378 16.43 28.36 6.71
N HIS A 379 15.28 28.32 6.05
CA HIS A 379 15.07 29.00 4.79
C HIS A 379 14.79 30.50 4.96
N ALA A 380 15.55 31.32 4.28
CA ALA A 380 15.31 32.76 4.17
C ALA A 380 14.26 33.05 3.08
N ASP A 381 14.26 32.27 1.98
CA ASP A 381 13.34 32.45 0.87
C ASP A 381 11.98 31.74 1.14
N LEU A 382 10.91 32.37 0.61
CA LEU A 382 9.54 31.93 0.83
C LEU A 382 9.23 30.64 0.08
N GLU A 383 9.77 30.44 -1.12
CA GLU A 383 9.45 29.30 -1.97
C GLU A 383 9.98 27.98 -1.38
N SER A 384 11.26 27.94 -0.99
CA SER A 384 11.88 26.77 -0.36
C SER A 384 11.20 26.43 0.97
N ARG A 385 10.86 27.47 1.75
CA ARG A 385 10.12 27.32 3.00
C ARG A 385 8.76 26.68 2.78
N ASN A 386 7.98 27.14 1.81
CA ASN A 386 6.66 26.61 1.48
C ASN A 386 6.73 25.16 0.98
N LYS A 387 7.77 24.79 0.20
CA LYS A 387 8.05 23.41 -0.19
C LYS A 387 8.28 22.51 1.03
N ASP A 388 9.03 22.98 2.01
CA ASP A 388 9.30 22.20 3.22
C ASP A 388 8.08 22.14 4.17
N ILE A 389 7.22 23.17 4.21
CA ILE A 389 5.93 23.11 4.92
C ILE A 389 5.01 22.10 4.24
N ALA A 390 4.91 22.09 2.92
CA ALA A 390 4.13 21.09 2.19
C ALA A 390 4.61 19.66 2.49
N LYS A 391 5.93 19.45 2.56
CA LYS A 391 6.54 18.18 2.96
C LYS A 391 6.18 17.80 4.41
N TYR A 392 6.24 18.74 5.35
CA TYR A 392 5.78 18.53 6.72
C TYR A 392 4.30 18.11 6.78
N ASN A 393 3.45 18.82 6.05
CA ASN A 393 2.01 18.49 5.97
C ASN A 393 1.76 17.09 5.39
N ALA A 394 2.49 16.71 4.35
CA ALA A 394 2.44 15.36 3.77
C ALA A 394 2.87 14.29 4.79
N MET A 395 3.89 14.55 5.61
CA MET A 395 4.31 13.66 6.70
C MET A 395 3.22 13.50 7.76
N VAL A 396 2.59 14.61 8.20
CA VAL A 396 1.48 14.59 9.17
C VAL A 396 0.31 13.78 8.61
N MET A 397 -0.09 14.03 7.37
CA MET A 397 -1.16 13.26 6.71
C MET A 397 -0.81 11.77 6.59
N GLY A 398 0.43 11.46 6.24
CA GLY A 398 0.91 10.07 6.18
C GLY A 398 0.82 9.35 7.52
N VAL A 399 1.19 10.02 8.62
CA VAL A 399 1.04 9.49 9.99
C VAL A 399 -0.43 9.27 10.31
N HIS A 400 -1.30 10.24 10.05
CA HIS A 400 -2.73 10.14 10.32
C HIS A 400 -3.38 9.04 9.49
N ASN A 401 -3.08 8.94 8.21
CA ASN A 401 -3.62 7.91 7.31
C ASN A 401 -3.20 6.49 7.70
N TYR A 402 -2.03 6.31 8.30
CA TYR A 402 -1.58 5.00 8.75
C TYR A 402 -2.14 4.62 10.11
N TYR A 403 -2.16 5.56 11.06
CA TYR A 403 -2.48 5.26 12.46
C TYR A 403 -3.91 5.60 12.87
N HIS A 404 -4.74 6.18 12.00
CA HIS A 404 -6.14 6.52 12.33
C HIS A 404 -6.99 5.34 12.81
N VAL A 405 -6.57 4.10 12.49
CA VAL A 405 -7.24 2.87 12.94
C VAL A 405 -6.90 2.47 14.38
N ALA A 406 -5.92 3.11 15.01
CA ALA A 406 -5.63 2.87 16.43
C ALA A 406 -6.73 3.47 17.30
N THR A 407 -7.29 2.67 18.22
CA THR A 407 -8.36 3.12 19.11
C THR A 407 -7.94 4.28 20.02
N GLY A 408 -6.66 4.35 20.38
CA GLY A 408 -6.07 5.41 21.20
C GLY A 408 -5.08 6.30 20.41
N VAL A 409 -5.34 6.58 19.13
CA VAL A 409 -4.44 7.40 18.29
C VAL A 409 -4.30 8.83 18.84
N TYR A 410 -5.39 9.44 19.27
CA TYR A 410 -5.36 10.77 19.87
C TYR A 410 -4.47 10.80 21.13
N ASN A 411 -4.62 9.83 22.04
CA ASN A 411 -3.80 9.74 23.24
C ASN A 411 -2.32 9.58 22.90
N SER A 412 -1.99 8.81 21.88
CA SER A 412 -0.61 8.64 21.44
C SER A 412 -0.05 9.94 20.87
N LEU A 413 -0.72 10.59 19.91
CA LEU A 413 -0.21 11.76 19.22
C LEU A 413 -0.22 13.03 20.11
N SER A 414 -1.13 13.13 21.08
CA SER A 414 -1.16 14.25 22.04
C SER A 414 0.13 14.35 22.84
N THR A 415 0.81 13.25 23.14
CA THR A 415 2.08 13.23 23.89
C THR A 415 3.21 14.00 23.20
N ILE A 416 3.21 14.04 21.86
CA ILE A 416 4.22 14.76 21.08
C ILE A 416 3.72 16.09 20.53
N SER A 417 2.40 16.32 20.50
CA SER A 417 1.78 17.48 19.86
C SER A 417 2.28 18.80 20.40
N LEU A 418 2.30 18.98 21.72
CA LEU A 418 2.80 20.22 22.35
C LEU A 418 4.31 20.45 22.09
N ARG A 419 5.10 19.39 22.10
CA ARG A 419 6.54 19.48 21.83
C ARG A 419 6.81 19.91 20.38
N ILE A 420 6.07 19.36 19.43
CA ILE A 420 6.12 19.71 18.01
C ILE A 420 5.68 21.17 17.81
N LEU A 421 4.57 21.58 18.45
CA LEU A 421 4.06 22.94 18.35
C LEU A 421 5.06 23.97 18.92
N ARG A 422 5.65 23.70 20.10
CA ARG A 422 6.68 24.56 20.68
C ARG A 422 7.90 24.68 19.77
N LYS A 423 8.39 23.56 19.22
CA LYS A 423 9.51 23.55 18.28
C LYS A 423 9.19 24.33 17.01
N LEU A 424 7.98 24.17 16.46
CA LEU A 424 7.51 24.91 15.31
C LEU A 424 7.55 26.42 15.58
N TYR A 425 6.93 26.86 16.68
CA TYR A 425 6.93 28.25 17.12
C TYR A 425 8.35 28.81 17.26
N THR A 426 9.24 28.12 17.98
CA THR A 426 10.62 28.58 18.21
C THR A 426 11.39 28.74 16.90
N LYS A 427 11.17 27.88 15.91
CA LYS A 427 11.92 27.89 14.64
C LYS A 427 11.33 28.82 13.58
N THR A 428 10.06 29.22 13.72
CA THR A 428 9.35 29.97 12.67
C THR A 428 8.69 31.26 13.15
N ARG A 429 8.88 31.65 14.43
CA ARG A 429 8.30 32.90 15.00
C ARG A 429 8.66 34.14 14.18
N THR A 430 9.89 34.24 13.70
CA THR A 430 10.40 35.36 12.87
C THR A 430 9.90 35.28 11.41
N SER A 431 9.30 34.16 11.02
CA SER A 431 8.79 33.90 9.67
C SER A 431 7.28 34.07 9.56
N GLY A 432 6.64 34.76 10.52
CA GLY A 432 5.20 35.02 10.50
C GLY A 432 4.34 33.87 11.03
N PHE A 433 4.77 33.20 12.12
CA PHE A 433 3.95 32.18 12.78
C PHE A 433 2.69 32.79 13.38
N ALA A 434 1.51 32.30 12.96
CA ALA A 434 0.21 32.80 13.37
C ALA A 434 -0.80 31.69 13.72
N LYS A 435 -1.82 32.03 14.51
CA LYS A 435 -2.94 31.13 14.84
C LYS A 435 -4.02 31.13 13.76
N THR A 436 -4.19 32.22 13.05
CA THR A 436 -5.22 32.43 12.05
C THR A 436 -4.63 33.09 10.80
N CYS A 437 -5.24 32.85 9.66
CA CYS A 437 -4.92 33.51 8.41
C CYS A 437 -6.22 33.79 7.66
N SER A 438 -6.39 35.01 7.16
CA SER A 438 -7.60 35.42 6.41
C SER A 438 -7.67 34.80 5.02
N LYS A 439 -6.51 34.65 4.36
CA LYS A 439 -6.42 34.07 3.01
C LYS A 439 -5.27 33.05 2.94
N PRO A 440 -5.52 31.78 3.25
CA PRO A 440 -4.48 30.75 3.12
C PRO A 440 -4.02 30.57 1.69
N ALA A 441 -2.71 30.43 1.47
CA ALA A 441 -2.09 30.22 0.16
C ALA A 441 -2.51 28.93 -0.53
N ILE A 442 -2.91 27.92 0.24
CA ILE A 442 -3.42 26.65 -0.26
C ILE A 442 -4.69 26.24 0.49
N CYS A 443 -5.52 25.44 -0.17
CA CYS A 443 -6.70 24.86 0.44
C CYS A 443 -6.35 23.91 1.58
N ILE A 444 -7.09 24.00 2.69
CA ILE A 444 -6.95 23.08 3.81
C ILE A 444 -7.70 21.79 3.48
N PRO A 445 -7.06 20.62 3.57
CA PRO A 445 -7.72 19.34 3.31
C PRO A 445 -8.99 19.17 4.18
N ALA A 446 -10.04 18.57 3.61
CA ALA A 446 -11.36 18.47 4.24
C ALA A 446 -11.32 17.91 5.68
N ALA A 447 -10.47 16.90 5.94
CA ALA A 447 -10.29 16.29 7.25
C ALA A 447 -9.82 17.27 8.34
N TYR A 448 -9.28 18.44 7.97
CA TYR A 448 -8.73 19.43 8.90
C TYR A 448 -9.51 20.74 8.95
N ARG A 449 -10.55 20.92 8.13
CA ARG A 449 -11.29 22.21 8.04
C ARG A 449 -11.97 22.61 9.35
N GLU A 450 -12.41 21.63 10.13
CA GLU A 450 -13.13 21.88 11.38
C GLU A 450 -12.21 22.12 12.60
N THR A 451 -10.89 21.89 12.47
CA THR A 451 -10.00 22.05 13.63
C THR A 451 -9.45 23.45 13.78
N LYS A 452 -9.53 23.98 15.02
CA LYS A 452 -8.87 25.24 15.43
C LYS A 452 -7.37 25.07 15.71
N GLN A 453 -6.81 23.87 15.51
CA GLN A 453 -5.40 23.58 15.84
C GLN A 453 -4.42 23.89 14.70
N ILE A 454 -4.92 24.20 13.50
CA ILE A 454 -4.06 24.64 12.37
C ILE A 454 -3.29 25.88 12.79
N ARG A 455 -2.05 25.98 12.32
CA ARG A 455 -1.18 27.14 12.46
C ARG A 455 -0.75 27.59 11.07
N TYR A 456 -0.24 28.79 10.98
CA TYR A 456 0.21 29.37 9.71
C TYR A 456 1.63 29.88 9.86
N ILE A 457 2.40 29.82 8.79
CA ILE A 457 3.70 30.46 8.64
C ILE A 457 3.57 31.36 7.42
N GLY A 458 3.43 32.67 7.67
CA GLY A 458 2.89 33.58 6.67
C GLY A 458 1.44 33.20 6.35
N ASP A 459 1.15 32.97 5.08
CA ASP A 459 -0.15 32.52 4.57
C ASP A 459 -0.28 30.99 4.37
N TYR A 460 0.81 30.25 4.67
CA TYR A 460 0.86 28.80 4.42
C TYR A 460 0.40 27.99 5.63
N PRO A 461 -0.63 27.13 5.49
CA PRO A 461 -1.15 26.35 6.61
C PRO A 461 -0.23 25.20 7.01
N VAL A 462 -0.12 24.96 8.31
CA VAL A 462 0.65 23.88 8.95
C VAL A 462 -0.31 22.96 9.70
N LEU A 463 -0.39 21.71 9.28
CA LEU A 463 -1.33 20.73 9.83
C LEU A 463 -0.91 20.27 11.24
N PRO A 464 -1.87 20.14 12.17
CA PRO A 464 -1.59 19.71 13.54
C PRO A 464 -1.43 18.20 13.65
N ILE A 465 -0.30 17.72 14.16
CA ILE A 465 -0.09 16.29 14.41
C ILE A 465 -1.03 15.71 15.46
N GLY A 466 -1.50 16.53 16.42
CA GLY A 466 -2.40 16.08 17.48
C GLY A 466 -3.84 15.88 17.06
N TYR A 467 -4.24 16.34 15.87
CA TYR A 467 -5.62 16.20 15.40
C TYR A 467 -5.73 15.03 14.40
N CYS A 468 -5.94 13.85 14.93
CA CYS A 468 -6.19 12.66 14.14
C CYS A 468 -7.55 12.06 14.49
N GLN A 469 -8.44 11.97 13.51
CA GLN A 469 -9.76 11.35 13.70
C GLN A 469 -9.60 9.83 13.67
N THR A 470 -10.08 9.15 14.71
CA THR A 470 -10.09 7.69 14.78
C THR A 470 -11.12 7.12 13.81
N LYS A 471 -10.75 6.10 13.06
CA LYS A 471 -11.65 5.30 12.23
C LYS A 471 -11.56 3.84 12.64
N ASN A 472 -12.69 3.14 12.59
CA ASN A 472 -12.67 1.70 12.85
C ASN A 472 -11.89 0.99 11.74
N ALA A 473 -10.98 0.10 12.14
CA ALA A 473 -10.29 -0.75 11.19
C ALA A 473 -11.29 -1.69 10.49
N VAL A 474 -11.28 -1.70 9.18
CA VAL A 474 -12.21 -2.46 8.34
C VAL A 474 -11.45 -3.55 7.59
N GLN A 475 -11.90 -4.79 7.73
CA GLN A 475 -11.43 -5.87 6.85
C GLN A 475 -12.07 -5.72 5.47
N GLN A 476 -11.24 -5.75 4.44
CA GLN A 476 -11.74 -5.85 3.08
C GLN A 476 -12.34 -7.23 2.84
N LYS A 477 -13.45 -7.28 2.08
CA LYS A 477 -14.11 -8.53 1.73
C LYS A 477 -13.14 -9.42 0.94
N ASN A 478 -13.09 -10.70 1.28
CA ASN A 478 -12.14 -11.64 0.66
C ASN A 478 -12.46 -11.92 -0.82
N ASN A 479 -13.72 -11.77 -1.23
CA ASN A 479 -14.21 -12.09 -2.57
C ASN A 479 -13.86 -11.02 -3.63
N HIS A 480 -13.25 -9.91 -3.25
CA HIS A 480 -12.81 -8.90 -4.22
C HIS A 480 -11.42 -9.24 -4.75
N HIS A 481 -11.37 -10.26 -5.59
CA HIS A 481 -10.16 -10.62 -6.33
C HIS A 481 -9.93 -9.60 -7.46
N PRO A 482 -8.82 -8.86 -7.50
CA PRO A 482 -8.61 -7.77 -8.46
C PRO A 482 -8.56 -8.23 -9.92
N TYR A 483 -8.42 -9.53 -10.12
CA TYR A 483 -8.24 -10.16 -11.43
C TYR A 483 -9.54 -10.75 -12.01
N ALA A 484 -10.62 -10.84 -11.24
CA ALA A 484 -11.94 -11.15 -11.77
C ALA A 484 -12.57 -9.86 -12.31
N GLU A 485 -13.07 -9.90 -13.55
CA GLU A 485 -13.61 -8.72 -14.24
C GLU A 485 -14.74 -8.06 -13.44
N GLU A 486 -15.65 -8.86 -12.89
CA GLU A 486 -16.73 -8.44 -12.01
C GLU A 486 -16.24 -7.73 -10.72
N ASN A 487 -15.12 -8.17 -10.17
CA ASN A 487 -14.55 -7.63 -8.95
C ASN A 487 -13.65 -6.41 -9.20
N ARG A 488 -13.03 -6.29 -10.38
CA ARG A 488 -12.19 -5.16 -10.75
C ARG A 488 -12.97 -3.84 -10.66
N HIS A 489 -14.18 -3.83 -11.15
CA HIS A 489 -15.09 -2.68 -11.07
C HIS A 489 -15.45 -2.33 -9.61
N GLN A 490 -15.75 -3.32 -8.76
CA GLN A 490 -16.07 -3.09 -7.36
C GLN A 490 -14.87 -2.60 -6.55
N LEU A 491 -13.66 -3.09 -6.83
CA LEU A 491 -12.44 -2.65 -6.16
C LEU A 491 -12.09 -1.22 -6.50
N VAL A 492 -12.22 -0.84 -7.77
CA VAL A 492 -12.05 0.53 -8.22
C VAL A 492 -13.10 1.43 -7.55
N ALA A 493 -14.36 1.02 -7.48
CA ALA A 493 -15.42 1.76 -6.79
C ALA A 493 -15.13 1.93 -5.28
N ILE A 494 -14.59 0.89 -4.62
CA ILE A 494 -14.19 0.95 -3.21
C ILE A 494 -12.98 1.88 -3.01
N GLN A 495 -11.98 1.83 -3.88
CA GLN A 495 -10.86 2.75 -3.85
C GLN A 495 -11.30 4.19 -4.06
N ILE A 496 -12.18 4.43 -5.03
CA ILE A 496 -12.76 5.73 -5.32
C ILE A 496 -13.57 6.25 -4.12
N SER A 497 -14.42 5.42 -3.51
CA SER A 497 -15.20 5.83 -2.34
C SER A 497 -14.33 6.14 -1.11
N LYS A 498 -13.18 5.47 -0.99
CA LYS A 498 -12.18 5.79 0.05
C LYS A 498 -11.42 7.09 -0.24
N MET A 499 -11.21 7.42 -1.50
CA MET A 499 -10.49 8.61 -1.95
C MET A 499 -11.39 9.85 -1.99
N TRP A 500 -12.64 9.70 -2.41
CA TRP A 500 -13.64 10.75 -2.45
C TRP A 500 -14.72 10.59 -1.38
N HIS A 501 -14.46 11.12 -0.22
CA HIS A 501 -15.17 10.92 1.04
C HIS A 501 -16.65 11.33 1.06
N SER A 502 -17.39 11.57 -0.03
CA SER A 502 -18.71 12.17 0.20
C SER A 502 -19.81 12.00 -0.80
N ARG A 503 -19.79 11.13 -1.80
CA ARG A 503 -21.00 11.08 -2.66
C ARG A 503 -21.38 9.67 -3.10
N THR A 504 -22.41 9.13 -2.47
CA THR A 504 -23.16 7.90 -2.77
C THR A 504 -23.66 7.78 -4.22
N ALA A 505 -23.69 8.86 -4.99
CA ALA A 505 -24.14 8.89 -6.39
C ALA A 505 -23.12 8.31 -7.41
N TRP A 506 -21.91 7.94 -6.99
CA TRP A 506 -20.84 7.48 -7.88
C TRP A 506 -20.75 5.96 -8.01
N ALA A 507 -21.33 5.22 -7.06
CA ALA A 507 -21.32 3.76 -7.06
C ALA A 507 -21.96 3.16 -8.32
N ASP A 508 -22.92 3.88 -8.93
CA ASP A 508 -23.63 3.43 -10.12
C ASP A 508 -22.91 3.77 -11.45
N ARG A 509 -21.75 4.47 -11.37
CA ARG A 509 -21.01 4.94 -12.55
C ARG A 509 -19.54 4.57 -12.50
N ILE A 510 -19.28 3.29 -12.45
CA ILE A 510 -17.92 2.75 -12.31
C ILE A 510 -17.01 3.20 -13.47
N ALA A 511 -17.47 3.18 -14.71
CA ALA A 511 -16.70 3.61 -15.88
C ALA A 511 -16.25 5.08 -15.78
N PHE A 512 -17.16 5.98 -15.44
CA PHE A 512 -16.85 7.39 -15.22
C PHE A 512 -15.80 7.58 -14.13
N ALA A 513 -15.94 6.88 -13.03
CA ALA A 513 -15.06 7.01 -11.89
C ALA A 513 -13.63 6.47 -12.17
N VAL A 514 -13.52 5.32 -12.88
CA VAL A 514 -12.24 4.78 -13.35
C VAL A 514 -11.54 5.76 -14.27
N ASN A 515 -12.28 6.32 -15.23
CA ASN A 515 -11.74 7.26 -16.19
C ASN A 515 -11.38 8.61 -15.56
N CYS A 516 -12.08 9.05 -14.51
CA CYS A 516 -11.69 10.22 -13.71
C CYS A 516 -10.34 10.00 -13.03
N ILE A 517 -10.08 8.82 -12.42
CA ILE A 517 -8.79 8.53 -11.80
C ILE A 517 -7.68 8.50 -12.85
N SER A 518 -7.92 7.82 -13.96
CA SER A 518 -6.96 7.74 -15.06
C SER A 518 -6.63 9.13 -15.60
N ARG A 519 -7.66 10.00 -15.74
CA ARG A 519 -7.46 11.38 -16.18
C ARG A 519 -6.76 12.25 -15.13
N TYR A 520 -7.06 12.07 -13.84
CA TYR A 520 -6.36 12.75 -12.76
C TYR A 520 -4.87 12.40 -12.76
N ALA A 521 -4.53 11.12 -12.91
CA ALA A 521 -3.15 10.66 -13.03
C ALA A 521 -2.47 11.24 -14.28
N ALA A 522 -3.13 11.21 -15.44
CA ALA A 522 -2.61 11.78 -16.68
C ALA A 522 -2.40 13.30 -16.59
N GLN A 523 -3.23 14.01 -15.84
CA GLN A 523 -3.08 15.45 -15.55
C GLN A 523 -2.08 15.71 -14.39
N GLN A 524 -1.40 14.67 -13.88
CA GLN A 524 -0.44 14.79 -12.77
C GLN A 524 -1.04 15.45 -11.53
N GLY A 525 -2.28 15.14 -11.21
CA GLY A 525 -3.00 15.74 -10.09
C GLY A 525 -3.33 17.23 -10.27
N LYS A 526 -3.30 17.78 -11.48
CA LYS A 526 -3.50 19.21 -11.73
C LYS A 526 -4.84 19.50 -12.40
N CYS A 527 -5.44 20.64 -12.05
CA CYS A 527 -6.57 21.18 -12.78
C CYS A 527 -6.19 21.49 -14.22
N ALA A 528 -6.99 21.02 -15.20
CA ALA A 528 -6.71 21.19 -16.63
C ALA A 528 -6.68 22.67 -17.08
N ILE A 529 -7.36 23.56 -16.37
CA ILE A 529 -7.44 24.98 -16.69
C ILE A 529 -6.36 25.78 -15.94
N THR A 530 -6.36 25.71 -14.60
CA THR A 530 -5.47 26.53 -13.77
C THR A 530 -4.05 25.97 -13.67
N GLY A 531 -3.86 24.68 -13.91
CA GLY A 531 -2.60 24.00 -13.66
C GLY A 531 -2.26 23.84 -12.17
N ARG A 532 -3.15 24.28 -11.26
CA ARG A 532 -3.00 24.11 -9.81
C ARG A 532 -3.07 22.63 -9.45
N PHE A 533 -2.20 22.18 -8.57
CA PHE A 533 -2.28 20.85 -7.99
C PHE A 533 -3.55 20.74 -7.13
N LEU A 534 -4.29 19.68 -7.32
CA LEU A 534 -5.52 19.36 -6.60
C LEU A 534 -5.28 18.15 -5.71
N MET A 535 -5.72 18.24 -4.48
CA MET A 535 -5.88 17.02 -3.67
C MET A 535 -7.03 16.19 -4.24
N MET A 536 -7.03 14.87 -3.99
CA MET A 536 -8.04 14.00 -4.59
C MET A 536 -9.48 14.31 -4.16
N ASP A 537 -9.66 14.83 -2.95
CA ASP A 537 -10.94 15.27 -2.41
C ASP A 537 -11.41 16.61 -3.00
N GLU A 538 -10.51 17.37 -3.64
CA GLU A 538 -10.78 18.62 -4.35
C GLU A 538 -10.96 18.42 -5.86
N ALA A 539 -10.54 17.27 -6.39
CA ALA A 539 -10.58 17.00 -7.82
C ALA A 539 -12.00 16.64 -8.27
N GLU A 540 -12.55 17.41 -9.20
CA GLU A 540 -13.88 17.14 -9.78
C GLU A 540 -13.77 16.68 -11.23
N GLY A 541 -14.36 15.49 -11.52
CA GLY A 541 -14.48 14.98 -12.88
C GLY A 541 -15.60 15.69 -13.63
N HIS A 542 -15.29 16.24 -14.80
CA HIS A 542 -16.24 16.93 -15.65
C HIS A 542 -16.31 16.29 -17.04
N HIS A 543 -17.54 16.08 -17.57
CA HIS A 543 -17.73 15.65 -18.95
C HIS A 543 -17.52 16.83 -19.89
N ILE A 544 -16.55 16.73 -20.79
CA ILE A 544 -16.27 17.74 -21.81
C ILE A 544 -17.53 17.99 -22.67
N THR A 545 -18.16 16.93 -23.16
CA THR A 545 -19.50 16.93 -23.74
C THR A 545 -20.47 16.36 -22.72
N PRO A 546 -21.46 17.12 -22.24
CA PRO A 546 -22.40 16.65 -21.23
C PRO A 546 -23.21 15.44 -21.70
N ARG A 547 -23.59 14.55 -20.77
CA ARG A 547 -24.39 13.36 -21.10
C ARG A 547 -25.73 13.66 -21.76
N TYR A 548 -26.39 14.75 -21.35
CA TYR A 548 -27.67 15.18 -21.96
C TYR A 548 -27.51 15.70 -23.40
N LYS A 549 -26.25 15.89 -23.85
CA LYS A 549 -25.86 16.21 -25.22
C LYS A 549 -25.21 15.04 -25.95
N GLY A 550 -25.39 13.79 -25.44
CA GLY A 550 -24.81 12.58 -26.03
C GLY A 550 -23.36 12.26 -25.61
N GLY A 551 -22.83 12.96 -24.61
CA GLY A 551 -21.48 12.65 -24.09
C GLY A 551 -21.45 11.30 -23.35
N THR A 552 -20.35 10.58 -23.50
CA THR A 552 -20.11 9.27 -22.87
C THR A 552 -19.26 9.40 -21.61
N ASP A 553 -19.15 8.32 -20.84
CA ASP A 553 -18.26 8.22 -19.67
C ASP A 553 -16.81 7.83 -20.08
N ASP A 554 -16.48 7.87 -21.37
CA ASP A 554 -15.18 7.49 -21.90
C ASP A 554 -14.07 8.45 -21.46
N TYR A 555 -12.86 7.94 -21.41
CA TYR A 555 -11.67 8.67 -20.95
C TYR A 555 -11.45 9.99 -21.69
N GLU A 556 -11.67 10.03 -23.01
CA GLU A 556 -11.50 11.20 -23.87
C GLU A 556 -12.50 12.31 -23.56
N ASN A 557 -13.68 11.95 -23.06
CA ASN A 557 -14.73 12.90 -22.72
C ASN A 557 -14.66 13.42 -21.28
N ILE A 558 -13.62 13.06 -20.52
CA ILE A 558 -13.48 13.45 -19.11
C ILE A 558 -12.30 14.40 -18.93
N VAL A 559 -12.46 15.39 -18.09
CA VAL A 559 -11.41 16.31 -17.65
C VAL A 559 -11.51 16.54 -16.14
N ILE A 560 -10.37 16.68 -15.47
CA ILE A 560 -10.32 16.97 -14.03
C ILE A 560 -10.12 18.46 -13.81
N LEU A 561 -10.97 19.02 -12.98
CA LEU A 561 -11.06 20.44 -12.68
C LEU A 561 -11.06 20.70 -11.18
N SER A 562 -10.68 21.90 -10.78
CA SER A 562 -10.94 22.36 -9.41
C SER A 562 -12.43 22.70 -9.22
N PRO A 563 -12.97 22.62 -7.99
CA PRO A 563 -14.39 22.90 -7.73
C PRO A 563 -14.83 24.29 -8.22
N GLU A 564 -13.97 25.28 -8.09
CA GLU A 564 -14.23 26.65 -8.52
C GLU A 564 -14.38 26.73 -10.06
N ILE A 565 -13.47 26.07 -10.79
CA ILE A 565 -13.55 26.02 -12.26
C ILE A 565 -14.75 25.18 -12.71
N HIS A 566 -15.03 24.07 -12.05
CA HIS A 566 -16.19 23.23 -12.37
C HIS A 566 -17.52 23.98 -12.15
N LEU A 567 -17.60 24.78 -11.07
CA LEU A 567 -18.73 25.65 -10.83
C LEU A 567 -18.84 26.74 -11.91
N LEU A 568 -17.72 27.40 -12.26
CA LEU A 568 -17.66 28.48 -13.22
C LEU A 568 -18.09 28.05 -14.63
N ILE A 569 -17.97 26.79 -15.01
CA ILE A 569 -18.51 26.26 -16.27
C ILE A 569 -20.04 26.32 -16.28
N LYS A 570 -20.70 26.14 -15.15
CA LYS A 570 -22.17 26.01 -15.06
C LYS A 570 -22.90 27.31 -14.72
N VAL A 571 -22.21 28.26 -14.10
CA VAL A 571 -22.79 29.51 -13.63
C VAL A 571 -23.10 30.42 -14.81
N THR A 572 -24.32 31.03 -14.80
CA THR A 572 -24.81 31.98 -15.81
C THR A 572 -24.98 33.41 -15.27
N LYS A 573 -25.01 33.58 -13.93
CA LYS A 573 -25.18 34.89 -13.28
C LYS A 573 -23.89 35.71 -13.37
N GLN A 574 -23.94 36.81 -14.12
CA GLN A 574 -22.80 37.69 -14.40
C GLN A 574 -22.06 38.20 -13.14
N PRO A 575 -22.72 38.71 -12.07
CA PRO A 575 -22.01 39.22 -10.91
C PRO A 575 -21.13 38.13 -10.25
N LEU A 576 -21.64 36.90 -10.17
CA LEU A 576 -20.91 35.78 -9.58
C LEU A 576 -19.73 35.34 -10.45
N ILE A 577 -19.88 35.40 -11.79
CA ILE A 577 -18.79 35.12 -12.73
C ILE A 577 -17.64 36.10 -12.52
N TYR A 578 -17.93 37.43 -12.48
CA TYR A 578 -16.91 38.45 -12.27
C TYR A 578 -16.22 38.32 -10.90
N GLN A 579 -16.96 38.01 -9.83
CA GLN A 579 -16.40 37.77 -8.52
C GLN A 579 -15.42 36.58 -8.58
N MET A 580 -15.82 35.46 -9.13
CA MET A 580 -14.98 34.25 -9.23
C MET A 580 -13.73 34.47 -10.10
N LEU A 581 -13.85 35.23 -11.20
CA LEU A 581 -12.71 35.56 -12.06
C LEU A 581 -11.69 36.46 -11.35
N SER A 582 -12.17 37.44 -10.56
CA SER A 582 -11.29 38.30 -9.77
C SER A 582 -10.48 37.52 -8.75
N GLU A 583 -11.05 36.45 -8.16
CA GLU A 583 -10.39 35.58 -7.21
C GLU A 583 -9.40 34.60 -7.88
N LEU A 584 -9.78 34.04 -9.05
CA LEU A 584 -9.01 33.03 -9.76
C LEU A 584 -7.86 33.59 -10.59
N LYS A 585 -7.92 34.86 -11.00
CA LYS A 585 -6.93 35.59 -11.83
C LYS A 585 -6.43 34.76 -13.02
N LEU A 586 -7.36 34.26 -13.82
CA LEU A 586 -7.02 33.44 -14.98
C LEU A 586 -6.32 34.25 -16.07
N ASN A 587 -5.26 33.70 -16.67
CA ASN A 587 -4.64 34.30 -17.85
C ASN A 587 -5.45 34.06 -19.13
N LYS A 588 -5.15 34.78 -20.23
CA LYS A 588 -5.86 34.67 -21.52
C LYS A 588 -5.97 33.22 -22.04
N LYS A 589 -4.92 32.42 -21.90
CA LYS A 589 -4.88 31.01 -22.35
C LYS A 589 -5.80 30.13 -21.50
N GLN A 590 -5.84 30.36 -20.19
CA GLN A 590 -6.72 29.66 -19.27
C GLN A 590 -8.19 30.05 -19.48
N LEU A 591 -8.46 31.32 -19.68
CA LEU A 591 -9.81 31.82 -20.00
C LEU A 591 -10.33 31.24 -21.32
N LYS A 592 -9.49 31.16 -22.36
CA LYS A 592 -9.84 30.48 -23.61
C LYS A 592 -10.25 29.03 -23.39
N LYS A 593 -9.45 28.25 -22.65
CA LYS A 593 -9.79 26.85 -22.33
C LYS A 593 -11.07 26.71 -21.51
N LEU A 594 -11.33 27.62 -20.58
CA LEU A 594 -12.57 27.66 -19.82
C LEU A 594 -13.77 27.94 -20.74
N ASN A 595 -13.64 28.89 -21.64
CA ASN A 595 -14.69 29.27 -22.62
C ASN A 595 -15.01 28.13 -23.60
N ASP A 596 -14.00 27.35 -24.00
CA ASP A 596 -14.19 26.13 -24.80
C ASP A 596 -15.06 25.09 -24.06
N LEU A 597 -14.85 24.89 -22.76
CA LEU A 597 -15.67 24.00 -21.94
C LEU A 597 -17.08 24.58 -21.71
N ARG A 598 -17.21 25.91 -21.49
CA ARG A 598 -18.50 26.57 -21.33
C ARG A 598 -19.35 26.46 -22.60
N SER A 599 -18.76 26.68 -23.77
CA SER A 599 -19.42 26.51 -25.06
C SER A 599 -19.94 25.08 -25.26
N LYS A 600 -19.13 24.09 -25.00
CA LYS A 600 -19.52 22.65 -25.07
C LYS A 600 -20.61 22.30 -24.06
N TYR A 601 -20.54 22.86 -22.87
CA TYR A 601 -21.59 22.70 -21.85
C TYR A 601 -22.90 23.40 -22.26
N GLY A 602 -22.82 24.47 -23.03
CA GLY A 602 -23.97 25.28 -23.48
C GLY A 602 -24.22 26.52 -22.65
N THR A 603 -23.21 27.02 -21.95
CA THR A 603 -23.23 28.31 -21.26
C THR A 603 -22.51 29.35 -22.08
N ALA A 604 -22.93 30.62 -21.95
CA ALA A 604 -22.34 31.75 -22.68
C ALA A 604 -20.82 31.86 -22.34
N VAL A 605 -20.03 32.19 -23.35
CA VAL A 605 -18.60 32.49 -23.17
C VAL A 605 -18.45 33.77 -22.33
N ILE A 606 -17.37 33.82 -21.58
CA ILE A 606 -16.99 34.97 -20.76
C ILE A 606 -16.10 35.86 -21.63
N VAL A 607 -16.48 37.10 -21.81
CA VAL A 607 -15.74 38.10 -22.59
C VAL A 607 -14.68 38.78 -21.74
#